data_16e3a971c1aa5ab9e8d72da1ee092233
#
_entry.id   16e3a971c1aa5ab9e8d72da1ee092233
#
_cell.length_a   1.000
_cell.length_b   1.000
_cell.length_c   1.000
_cell.angle_alpha   90.00
_cell.angle_beta   90.00
_cell.angle_gamma   90.00
#
_symmetry.space_group_name_H-M   'P 1'
#
loop_
_entity.id
_entity.type
_entity.pdbx_description
1 polymer ?
#
loop_
_entity_poly.entity_id
_entity_poly.type
_entity_poly.pdbx_seq_one_letter_code
_entity_poly.pdbx_strand_id
1 'polypeptide(L)'
;NVINAKFNHIINPIADLMICDDEREHVDREAFFWNVAFREVAHGLGVKTTLDGADVDERLGNMALTIEEAKADILGVYFSQMMIGNFETNSIVTRKDAFTTFLAGLLRSSRFGNSEAVGKGNIICYQYLKEQGAYSRHHDGRYYIDWNVVDEAVAALAADLLEIQAKGDYDAAKAFVEKYSVIDADLSADIRNMRLEQLPVDVKFEFVW
;
A
#
# COMPACT_ATOMS: atom_id res chain seq x y z
N ASN A 1 -1.30 -12.27 -18.77
CA ASN A 1 -1.83 -10.94 -18.68
C ASN A 1 -1.04 -10.08 -17.69
N VAL A 2 -1.38 -8.79 -17.57
CA VAL A 2 -0.58 -7.78 -16.82
C VAL A 2 -0.36 -8.14 -15.36
N ILE A 3 -1.41 -8.58 -14.66
CA ILE A 3 -1.33 -8.96 -13.23
C ILE A 3 -0.32 -10.10 -13.04
N ASN A 4 -0.40 -11.14 -13.85
CA ASN A 4 0.54 -12.27 -13.76
C ASN A 4 1.97 -11.83 -14.06
N ALA A 5 2.17 -10.98 -15.08
CA ALA A 5 3.48 -10.46 -15.42
C ALA A 5 4.07 -9.62 -14.29
N LYS A 6 3.28 -8.70 -13.72
CA LYS A 6 3.71 -7.88 -12.57
C LYS A 6 4.03 -8.75 -11.35
N PHE A 7 3.18 -9.71 -11.05
CA PHE A 7 3.43 -10.61 -9.93
C PHE A 7 4.71 -11.42 -10.12
N ASN A 8 4.82 -12.17 -11.21
CA ASN A 8 5.93 -13.11 -11.41
C ASN A 8 7.29 -12.42 -11.60
N HIS A 9 7.32 -11.26 -12.26
CA HIS A 9 8.57 -10.62 -12.64
C HIS A 9 8.94 -9.44 -11.73
N ILE A 10 8.05 -8.97 -10.86
CA ILE A 10 8.31 -7.81 -10.02
C ILE A 10 8.02 -8.10 -8.55
N ILE A 11 6.75 -8.42 -8.20
CA ILE A 11 6.34 -8.59 -6.81
C ILE A 11 7.08 -9.77 -6.15
N ASN A 12 7.05 -10.93 -6.80
CA ASN A 12 7.66 -12.14 -6.30
C ASN A 12 9.19 -12.00 -6.10
N PRO A 13 9.98 -11.49 -7.08
CA PRO A 13 11.40 -11.24 -6.87
C PRO A 13 11.70 -10.18 -5.79
N ILE A 14 10.86 -9.15 -5.63
CA ILE A 14 10.99 -8.18 -4.54
C ILE A 14 10.78 -8.88 -3.19
N ALA A 15 9.77 -9.72 -3.10
CA ALA A 15 9.50 -10.47 -1.89
C ALA A 15 10.63 -11.45 -1.54
N ASP A 16 11.22 -12.13 -2.54
CA ASP A 16 12.40 -12.99 -2.33
C ASP A 16 13.59 -12.21 -1.75
N LEU A 17 13.74 -10.95 -2.15
CA LEU A 17 14.82 -10.08 -1.70
C LEU A 17 14.55 -9.48 -0.32
N MET A 18 13.31 -9.07 -0.04
CA MET A 18 12.99 -8.13 1.03
C MET A 18 12.13 -8.72 2.16
N ILE A 19 11.34 -9.75 1.91
CA ILE A 19 10.49 -10.36 2.94
C ILE A 19 11.27 -11.50 3.62
N CYS A 20 11.15 -11.62 4.95
CA CYS A 20 11.80 -12.72 5.68
C CYS A 20 11.26 -14.09 5.25
N ASP A 21 12.07 -15.11 5.43
CA ASP A 21 11.78 -16.45 4.90
C ASP A 21 10.49 -17.04 5.48
N ASP A 22 10.20 -16.78 6.76
CA ASP A 22 9.00 -17.27 7.45
C ASP A 22 7.68 -16.66 6.91
N GLU A 23 7.76 -15.45 6.36
CA GLU A 23 6.59 -14.76 5.79
C GLU A 23 6.53 -14.87 4.26
N ARG A 24 7.59 -15.37 3.64
CA ARG A 24 7.73 -15.44 2.19
C ARG A 24 6.67 -16.31 1.52
N GLU A 25 6.22 -17.38 2.18
CA GLU A 25 5.17 -18.27 1.69
C GLU A 25 3.80 -17.58 1.55
N HIS A 26 3.62 -16.45 2.25
CA HIS A 26 2.40 -15.63 2.21
C HIS A 26 2.36 -14.64 1.05
N VAL A 27 3.37 -14.58 0.19
CA VAL A 27 3.31 -13.75 -1.02
C VAL A 27 2.58 -14.50 -2.12
N ASP A 28 1.35 -14.10 -2.38
CA ASP A 28 0.42 -14.84 -3.22
C ASP A 28 -0.12 -14.02 -4.39
N ARG A 29 -0.25 -14.66 -5.56
CA ARG A 29 -0.71 -14.02 -6.81
C ARG A 29 -2.18 -13.63 -6.78
N GLU A 30 -3.02 -14.42 -6.13
CA GLU A 30 -4.45 -14.14 -6.04
C GLU A 30 -4.68 -13.01 -5.02
N ALA A 31 -3.92 -13.00 -3.92
CA ALA A 31 -3.88 -11.88 -2.98
C ALA A 31 -3.46 -10.57 -3.68
N PHE A 32 -2.46 -10.61 -4.57
CA PHE A 32 -2.09 -9.44 -5.37
C PHE A 32 -3.23 -8.96 -6.28
N PHE A 33 -3.94 -9.88 -6.91
CA PHE A 33 -5.12 -9.53 -7.71
C PHE A 33 -6.21 -8.86 -6.87
N TRP A 34 -6.54 -9.42 -5.71
CA TRP A 34 -7.58 -8.87 -4.83
C TRP A 34 -7.19 -7.50 -4.25
N ASN A 35 -5.94 -7.32 -3.83
CA ASN A 35 -5.45 -6.01 -3.36
C ASN A 35 -5.61 -4.93 -4.44
N VAL A 36 -5.24 -5.24 -5.69
CA VAL A 36 -5.42 -4.30 -6.81
C VAL A 36 -6.91 -4.07 -7.10
N ALA A 37 -7.72 -5.11 -7.15
CA ALA A 37 -9.15 -4.99 -7.44
C ALA A 37 -9.90 -4.17 -6.38
N PHE A 38 -9.65 -4.44 -5.10
CA PHE A 38 -10.28 -3.69 -4.01
C PHE A 38 -9.73 -2.26 -3.88
N ARG A 39 -8.48 -2.01 -4.25
CA ARG A 39 -7.96 -0.64 -4.38
C ARG A 39 -8.79 0.18 -5.38
N GLU A 40 -9.07 -0.38 -6.56
CA GLU A 40 -9.91 0.29 -7.56
C GLU A 40 -11.35 0.51 -7.06
N VAL A 41 -11.92 -0.45 -6.34
CA VAL A 41 -13.23 -0.28 -5.68
C VAL A 41 -13.17 0.82 -4.62
N ALA A 42 -12.09 0.86 -3.83
CA ALA A 42 -11.90 1.84 -2.75
C ALA A 42 -11.82 3.29 -3.24
N HIS A 43 -11.39 3.54 -4.49
CA HIS A 43 -11.49 4.87 -5.09
C HIS A 43 -12.94 5.38 -5.19
N GLY A 44 -13.91 4.48 -5.37
CA GLY A 44 -15.33 4.81 -5.39
C GLY A 44 -15.96 4.98 -4.01
N LEU A 45 -15.28 4.53 -2.97
CA LEU A 45 -15.79 4.49 -1.59
C LEU A 45 -15.18 5.60 -0.72
N GLY A 46 -15.74 5.73 0.49
CA GLY A 46 -15.29 6.71 1.48
C GLY A 46 -16.03 8.05 1.39
N VAL A 47 -15.45 9.06 2.00
CA VAL A 47 -16.07 10.38 2.16
C VAL A 47 -15.88 11.20 0.88
N LYS A 48 -16.98 11.70 0.33
CA LYS A 48 -16.97 12.62 -0.82
C LYS A 48 -17.47 14.02 -0.44
N THR A 49 -18.19 14.13 0.67
CA THR A 49 -18.69 15.38 1.21
C THR A 49 -18.31 15.48 2.68
N THR A 50 -17.73 16.59 3.08
CA THR A 50 -17.32 16.86 4.46
C THR A 50 -18.52 16.99 5.40
N LEU A 51 -18.27 16.92 6.72
CA LEU A 51 -19.33 17.05 7.74
C LEU A 51 -20.11 18.37 7.67
N ASP A 52 -19.52 19.43 7.14
CA ASP A 52 -20.15 20.73 6.92
C ASP A 52 -20.79 20.90 5.52
N GLY A 53 -20.79 19.84 4.72
CA GLY A 53 -21.47 19.79 3.42
C GLY A 53 -20.65 20.27 2.22
N ALA A 54 -19.36 20.56 2.39
CA ALA A 54 -18.49 20.95 1.29
C ALA A 54 -17.94 19.73 0.53
N ASP A 55 -17.44 19.94 -0.67
CA ASP A 55 -16.69 18.91 -1.42
C ASP A 55 -15.33 18.68 -0.77
N VAL A 56 -14.93 17.39 -0.65
CA VAL A 56 -13.66 17.00 -0.03
C VAL A 56 -12.47 17.50 -0.84
N ASP A 57 -12.53 17.40 -2.17
CA ASP A 57 -11.42 17.81 -3.03
C ASP A 57 -11.23 19.35 -2.97
N GLU A 58 -12.32 20.11 -2.90
CA GLU A 58 -12.25 21.56 -2.70
C GLU A 58 -11.62 21.92 -1.35
N ARG A 59 -11.99 21.21 -0.28
CA ARG A 59 -11.47 21.47 1.07
C ARG A 59 -9.99 21.08 1.23
N LEU A 60 -9.60 19.94 0.72
CA LEU A 60 -8.24 19.43 0.84
C LEU A 60 -7.28 19.97 -0.24
N GLY A 61 -7.81 20.59 -1.29
CA GLY A 61 -7.02 21.22 -2.33
C GLY A 61 -5.92 20.31 -2.90
N ASN A 62 -4.68 20.77 -2.92
CA ASN A 62 -3.55 20.02 -3.45
C ASN A 62 -3.14 18.77 -2.61
N MET A 63 -3.73 18.57 -1.43
CA MET A 63 -3.56 17.36 -0.63
C MET A 63 -4.57 16.26 -0.99
N ALA A 64 -5.70 16.63 -1.59
CA ALA A 64 -6.85 15.75 -1.84
C ALA A 64 -6.43 14.45 -2.54
N LEU A 65 -5.74 14.56 -3.67
CA LEU A 65 -5.34 13.37 -4.45
C LEU A 65 -4.38 12.47 -3.69
N THR A 66 -3.44 13.04 -2.92
CA THR A 66 -2.50 12.22 -2.12
C THR A 66 -3.21 11.46 -1.00
N ILE A 67 -4.15 12.10 -0.31
CA ILE A 67 -4.99 11.47 0.72
C ILE A 67 -5.88 10.40 0.10
N GLU A 68 -6.47 10.67 -1.07
CA GLU A 68 -7.30 9.73 -1.81
C GLU A 68 -6.52 8.47 -2.23
N GLU A 69 -5.30 8.62 -2.74
CA GLU A 69 -4.44 7.50 -3.13
C GLU A 69 -4.05 6.63 -1.92
N ALA A 70 -3.63 7.26 -0.81
CA ALA A 70 -3.31 6.53 0.42
C ALA A 70 -4.55 5.80 0.98
N LYS A 71 -5.73 6.46 0.95
CA LYS A 71 -7.00 5.85 1.36
C LYS A 71 -7.36 4.66 0.48
N ALA A 72 -7.21 4.77 -0.84
CA ALA A 72 -7.51 3.67 -1.74
C ALA A 72 -6.59 2.45 -1.51
N ASP A 73 -5.29 2.69 -1.30
CA ASP A 73 -4.32 1.64 -1.01
C ASP A 73 -4.66 0.89 0.29
N ILE A 74 -4.89 1.62 1.39
CA ILE A 74 -5.15 0.97 2.69
C ILE A 74 -6.53 0.32 2.77
N LEU A 75 -7.57 0.94 2.20
CA LEU A 75 -8.89 0.33 2.13
C LEU A 75 -8.88 -0.90 1.22
N GLY A 76 -8.05 -0.92 0.18
CA GLY A 76 -7.88 -2.07 -0.69
C GLY A 76 -7.45 -3.31 0.09
N VAL A 77 -6.40 -3.22 0.91
CA VAL A 77 -5.95 -4.34 1.75
C VAL A 77 -6.93 -4.63 2.89
N TYR A 78 -7.54 -3.61 3.50
CA TYR A 78 -8.55 -3.79 4.53
C TYR A 78 -9.73 -4.62 4.02
N PHE A 79 -10.28 -4.30 2.84
CA PHE A 79 -11.34 -5.08 2.22
C PHE A 79 -10.90 -6.46 1.79
N SER A 80 -9.68 -6.61 1.26
CA SER A 80 -9.13 -7.94 0.97
C SER A 80 -9.12 -8.83 2.20
N GLN A 81 -8.65 -8.31 3.33
CA GLN A 81 -8.63 -9.06 4.60
C GLN A 81 -10.03 -9.38 5.12
N MET A 82 -11.00 -8.46 4.98
CA MET A 82 -12.38 -8.69 5.40
C MET A 82 -13.10 -9.72 4.53
N MET A 83 -12.90 -9.67 3.22
CA MET A 83 -13.59 -10.55 2.26
C MET A 83 -13.13 -12.00 2.38
N ILE A 84 -11.85 -12.21 2.62
CA ILE A 84 -11.23 -13.53 2.76
C ILE A 84 -11.82 -14.36 3.95
N GLY A 85 -12.41 -13.72 4.94
CA GLY A 85 -13.01 -14.43 6.09
C GLY A 85 -14.53 -14.57 6.06
N ASN A 86 -15.23 -13.83 5.18
CA ASN A 86 -16.68 -13.62 5.31
C ASN A 86 -17.51 -14.07 4.11
N PHE A 87 -16.87 -14.41 2.99
CA PHE A 87 -17.58 -14.90 1.81
C PHE A 87 -17.13 -16.32 1.50
N GLU A 88 -18.07 -17.16 1.06
CA GLU A 88 -17.81 -18.49 0.50
C GLU A 88 -17.08 -18.31 -0.87
N THR A 89 -15.89 -17.73 -0.83
CA THR A 89 -15.01 -17.74 -1.97
C THR A 89 -14.29 -19.09 -1.98
N ASN A 90 -14.21 -19.75 -3.12
CA ASN A 90 -13.31 -20.90 -3.30
C ASN A 90 -11.83 -20.49 -3.25
N SER A 91 -11.52 -19.29 -2.76
CA SER A 91 -10.18 -18.74 -2.64
C SER A 91 -9.52 -19.31 -1.39
N ILE A 92 -8.30 -19.80 -1.57
CA ILE A 92 -7.43 -20.31 -0.51
C ILE A 92 -6.64 -19.16 0.14
N VAL A 93 -6.75 -17.94 -0.38
CA VAL A 93 -6.02 -16.76 0.11
C VAL A 93 -6.38 -16.47 1.56
N THR A 94 -5.39 -16.20 2.38
CA THR A 94 -5.52 -15.86 3.79
C THR A 94 -5.33 -14.36 4.04
N ARG A 95 -5.67 -13.89 5.26
CA ARG A 95 -5.37 -12.51 5.68
C ARG A 95 -3.86 -12.21 5.65
N LYS A 96 -3.05 -13.21 5.99
CA LYS A 96 -1.59 -13.08 5.92
C LYS A 96 -1.13 -12.89 4.50
N ASP A 97 -1.68 -13.66 3.55
CA ASP A 97 -1.34 -13.52 2.14
C ASP A 97 -1.70 -12.12 1.61
N ALA A 98 -2.87 -11.60 1.99
CA ALA A 98 -3.29 -10.26 1.60
C ALA A 98 -2.30 -9.19 2.08
N PHE A 99 -1.92 -9.19 3.36
CA PHE A 99 -1.04 -8.17 3.93
C PHE A 99 0.42 -8.32 3.49
N THR A 100 0.97 -9.54 3.49
CA THR A 100 2.37 -9.77 3.06
C THR A 100 2.56 -9.38 1.60
N THR A 101 1.59 -9.73 0.75
CA THR A 101 1.60 -9.34 -0.66
C THR A 101 1.43 -7.82 -0.83
N PHE A 102 0.62 -7.18 0.01
CA PHE A 102 0.49 -5.72 0.04
C PHE A 102 1.81 -5.04 0.40
N LEU A 103 2.51 -5.51 1.43
CA LEU A 103 3.83 -4.98 1.81
C LEU A 103 4.84 -5.11 0.66
N ALA A 104 4.91 -6.25 -0.03
CA ALA A 104 5.72 -6.40 -1.23
C ALA A 104 5.33 -5.42 -2.34
N GLY A 105 4.03 -5.13 -2.47
CA GLY A 105 3.47 -4.11 -3.36
C GLY A 105 3.93 -2.68 -2.99
N LEU A 106 3.92 -2.32 -1.71
CA LEU A 106 4.42 -1.02 -1.23
C LEU A 106 5.92 -0.85 -1.52
N LEU A 107 6.73 -1.89 -1.27
CA LEU A 107 8.16 -1.88 -1.59
C LEU A 107 8.40 -1.70 -3.11
N ARG A 108 7.62 -2.38 -3.94
CA ARG A 108 7.65 -2.16 -5.40
C ARG A 108 7.33 -0.71 -5.74
N SER A 109 6.25 -0.18 -5.18
CA SER A 109 5.71 1.13 -5.57
C SER A 109 6.56 2.29 -5.05
N SER A 110 7.28 2.11 -3.94
CA SER A 110 8.24 3.11 -3.43
C SER A 110 9.30 3.53 -4.45
N ARG A 111 9.60 2.68 -5.43
CA ARG A 111 10.56 2.97 -6.51
C ARG A 111 10.10 4.05 -7.48
N PHE A 112 8.82 4.42 -7.48
CA PHE A 112 8.30 5.56 -8.25
C PHE A 112 8.57 6.91 -7.57
N GLY A 113 9.05 6.88 -6.31
CA GLY A 113 9.37 8.09 -5.56
C GLY A 113 8.13 8.77 -4.97
N ASN A 114 8.34 9.99 -4.46
CA ASN A 114 7.32 10.80 -3.78
C ASN A 114 7.05 12.15 -4.47
N SER A 115 7.29 12.26 -5.77
CA SER A 115 6.96 13.47 -6.54
C SER A 115 5.47 13.56 -6.86
N GLU A 116 4.84 12.42 -7.18
CA GLU A 116 3.45 12.31 -7.59
C GLU A 116 2.57 11.80 -6.44
N ALA A 117 1.27 12.08 -6.50
CA ALA A 117 0.29 11.73 -5.47
C ALA A 117 0.25 10.21 -5.20
N VAL A 118 0.24 9.39 -6.25
CA VAL A 118 0.25 7.93 -6.14
C VAL A 118 1.48 7.43 -5.36
N GLY A 119 2.67 7.93 -5.71
CA GLY A 119 3.91 7.58 -5.02
C GLY A 119 3.91 8.02 -3.55
N LYS A 120 3.40 9.23 -3.27
CA LYS A 120 3.22 9.72 -1.90
C LYS A 120 2.25 8.83 -1.11
N GLY A 121 1.11 8.45 -1.70
CA GLY A 121 0.12 7.57 -1.07
C GLY A 121 0.72 6.24 -0.63
N ASN A 122 1.46 5.59 -1.52
CA ASN A 122 2.17 4.34 -1.21
C ASN A 122 3.20 4.51 -0.07
N ILE A 123 3.98 5.61 -0.08
CA ILE A 123 4.97 5.87 0.96
C ILE A 123 4.29 6.22 2.29
N ILE A 124 3.16 6.91 2.28
CA ILE A 124 2.34 7.15 3.47
C ILE A 124 1.94 5.81 4.10
N CYS A 125 1.37 4.89 3.32
CA CYS A 125 1.01 3.56 3.82
C CYS A 125 2.23 2.84 4.40
N TYR A 126 3.35 2.85 3.68
CA TYR A 126 4.59 2.24 4.16
C TYR A 126 5.06 2.86 5.48
N GLN A 127 5.21 4.17 5.59
CA GLN A 127 5.76 4.82 6.79
C GLN A 127 4.81 4.73 8.00
N TYR A 128 3.53 4.90 7.77
CA TYR A 128 2.54 4.79 8.85
C TYR A 128 2.51 3.39 9.46
N LEU A 129 2.39 2.36 8.64
CA LEU A 129 2.37 0.97 9.10
C LEU A 129 3.68 0.57 9.80
N LYS A 130 4.82 1.08 9.33
CA LYS A 130 6.13 0.92 9.99
C LYS A 130 6.13 1.58 11.36
N GLU A 131 5.65 2.83 11.47
CA GLU A 131 5.56 3.57 12.74
C GLU A 131 4.63 2.87 13.75
N GLN A 132 3.51 2.30 13.28
CA GLN A 132 2.60 1.52 14.12
C GLN A 132 3.16 0.13 14.51
N GLY A 133 4.27 -0.28 13.95
CA GLY A 133 4.91 -1.56 14.27
C GLY A 133 4.29 -2.77 13.56
N ALA A 134 3.46 -2.56 12.53
CA ALA A 134 2.88 -3.67 11.74
C ALA A 134 3.98 -4.53 11.09
N TYR A 135 5.12 -3.94 10.87
CA TYR A 135 6.36 -4.64 10.46
C TYR A 135 7.60 -3.85 10.87
N SER A 136 8.72 -4.54 10.92
CA SER A 136 10.04 -3.98 11.18
C SER A 136 11.03 -4.41 10.10
N ARG A 137 11.94 -3.51 9.74
CA ARG A 137 13.09 -3.83 8.90
C ARG A 137 14.29 -4.16 9.78
N HIS A 138 14.84 -5.36 9.60
CA HIS A 138 15.99 -5.83 10.37
C HIS A 138 17.32 -5.46 9.68
N HIS A 139 18.42 -5.71 10.39
CA HIS A 139 19.80 -5.40 9.93
C HIS A 139 20.21 -6.20 8.68
N ASP A 140 19.58 -7.33 8.43
CA ASP A 140 19.75 -8.14 7.22
C ASP A 140 19.05 -7.54 5.98
N GLY A 141 18.31 -6.43 6.15
CA GLY A 141 17.56 -5.76 5.11
C GLY A 141 16.19 -6.34 4.83
N ARG A 142 15.76 -7.34 5.61
CA ARG A 142 14.48 -8.01 5.44
C ARG A 142 13.41 -7.47 6.36
N TYR A 143 12.15 -7.62 5.94
CA TYR A 143 10.96 -7.19 6.66
C TYR A 143 10.32 -8.35 7.39
N TYR A 144 10.01 -8.11 8.67
CA TYR A 144 9.39 -9.05 9.60
C TYR A 144 8.05 -8.46 10.04
N ILE A 145 6.97 -9.21 9.93
CA ILE A 145 5.60 -8.75 10.18
C ILE A 145 5.19 -9.10 11.62
N ASP A 146 4.61 -8.13 12.34
CA ASP A 146 4.00 -8.39 13.64
C ASP A 146 2.48 -8.59 13.48
N TRP A 147 2.06 -9.83 13.41
CA TRP A 147 0.67 -10.23 13.22
C TRP A 147 -0.27 -9.81 14.35
N ASN A 148 0.24 -9.43 15.52
CA ASN A 148 -0.57 -8.92 16.62
C ASN A 148 -0.99 -7.45 16.40
N VAL A 149 -0.30 -6.75 15.50
CA VAL A 149 -0.47 -5.30 15.29
C VAL A 149 -1.10 -4.98 13.93
N VAL A 150 -0.92 -5.83 12.93
CA VAL A 150 -1.33 -5.57 11.54
C VAL A 150 -2.77 -5.09 11.41
N ASP A 151 -3.73 -5.83 11.98
CA ASP A 151 -5.16 -5.54 11.77
C ASP A 151 -5.53 -4.17 12.39
N GLU A 152 -4.97 -3.85 13.56
CA GLU A 152 -5.19 -2.57 14.22
C GLU A 152 -4.52 -1.43 13.45
N ALA A 153 -3.29 -1.61 12.98
CA ALA A 153 -2.55 -0.60 12.21
C ALA A 153 -3.23 -0.28 10.87
N VAL A 154 -3.71 -1.28 10.15
CA VAL A 154 -4.47 -1.11 8.90
C VAL A 154 -5.77 -0.35 9.16
N ALA A 155 -6.53 -0.72 10.20
CA ALA A 155 -7.77 -0.04 10.55
C ALA A 155 -7.52 1.41 11.02
N ALA A 156 -6.45 1.66 11.77
CA ALA A 156 -6.09 2.99 12.24
C ALA A 156 -5.74 3.94 11.08
N LEU A 157 -4.90 3.50 10.14
CA LEU A 157 -4.59 4.32 8.96
C LEU A 157 -5.84 4.62 8.14
N ALA A 158 -6.70 3.63 7.92
CA ALA A 158 -7.96 3.83 7.21
C ALA A 158 -8.85 4.85 7.91
N ALA A 159 -8.97 4.78 9.25
CA ALA A 159 -9.75 5.71 10.05
C ALA A 159 -9.18 7.14 9.98
N ASP A 160 -7.86 7.32 10.14
CA ASP A 160 -7.21 8.63 10.09
C ASP A 160 -7.44 9.32 8.74
N LEU A 161 -7.28 8.60 7.63
CA LEU A 161 -7.48 9.16 6.29
C LEU A 161 -8.95 9.52 6.03
N LEU A 162 -9.89 8.66 6.45
CA LEU A 162 -11.33 8.94 6.33
C LEU A 162 -11.75 10.12 7.23
N GLU A 163 -11.15 10.25 8.41
CA GLU A 163 -11.41 11.37 9.32
C GLU A 163 -10.92 12.71 8.73
N ILE A 164 -9.72 12.72 8.13
CA ILE A 164 -9.17 13.89 7.41
C ILE A 164 -10.13 14.30 6.29
N GLN A 165 -10.62 13.36 5.50
CA GLN A 165 -11.59 13.64 4.44
C GLN A 165 -12.93 14.14 5.00
N ALA A 166 -13.45 13.49 6.05
CA ALA A 166 -14.73 13.87 6.65
C ALA A 166 -14.71 15.27 7.26
N LYS A 167 -13.62 15.67 7.87
CA LYS A 167 -13.42 17.02 8.44
C LYS A 167 -13.11 18.07 7.38
N GLY A 168 -12.56 17.68 6.24
CA GLY A 168 -12.07 18.60 5.21
C GLY A 168 -10.95 19.51 5.77
N ASP A 169 -10.12 18.98 6.67
CA ASP A 169 -9.06 19.73 7.36
C ASP A 169 -7.79 19.73 6.53
N TYR A 170 -7.57 20.82 5.81
CA TYR A 170 -6.38 20.99 4.96
C TYR A 170 -5.06 20.95 5.75
N ASP A 171 -5.02 21.58 6.92
CA ASP A 171 -3.79 21.67 7.72
C ASP A 171 -3.44 20.31 8.30
N ALA A 172 -4.44 19.54 8.76
CA ALA A 172 -4.25 18.16 9.18
C ALA A 172 -3.79 17.27 8.01
N ALA A 173 -4.42 17.38 6.84
CA ALA A 173 -4.01 16.64 5.64
C ALA A 173 -2.57 16.95 5.25
N LYS A 174 -2.19 18.24 5.24
CA LYS A 174 -0.83 18.69 4.93
C LYS A 174 0.19 18.12 5.91
N ALA A 175 -0.06 18.25 7.21
CA ALA A 175 0.83 17.74 8.26
C ALA A 175 0.99 16.21 8.16
N PHE A 176 -0.10 15.49 7.86
CA PHE A 176 -0.09 14.04 7.67
C PHE A 176 0.76 13.63 6.46
N VAL A 177 0.56 14.29 5.32
CA VAL A 177 1.34 14.04 4.11
C VAL A 177 2.82 14.37 4.33
N GLU A 178 3.15 15.52 4.93
CA GLU A 178 4.53 15.92 5.22
C GLU A 178 5.23 14.93 6.17
N LYS A 179 4.52 14.40 7.15
CA LYS A 179 5.06 13.43 8.10
C LYS A 179 5.36 12.08 7.44
N TYR A 180 4.43 11.55 6.66
CA TYR A 180 4.47 10.16 6.22
C TYR A 180 4.92 9.94 4.77
N SER A 181 4.97 10.97 3.91
CA SER A 181 5.44 10.79 2.52
C SER A 181 6.96 10.93 2.37
N VAL A 182 7.72 10.50 3.37
CA VAL A 182 9.19 10.64 3.43
C VAL A 182 9.88 9.33 3.05
N ILE A 183 10.80 9.40 2.11
CA ILE A 183 11.72 8.28 1.82
C ILE A 183 12.87 8.38 2.83
N ASP A 184 12.80 7.59 3.88
CA ASP A 184 13.84 7.53 4.91
C ASP A 184 15.09 6.78 4.43
N ALA A 185 16.10 6.68 5.30
CA ALA A 185 17.38 6.05 4.95
C ALA A 185 17.22 4.56 4.64
N ASP A 186 16.34 3.85 5.37
CA ASP A 186 16.07 2.43 5.17
C ASP A 186 15.42 2.20 3.81
N LEU A 187 14.31 2.90 3.53
CA LEU A 187 13.60 2.78 2.26
C LEU A 187 14.47 3.19 1.07
N SER A 188 15.31 4.22 1.25
CA SER A 188 16.30 4.62 0.24
C SER A 188 17.34 3.53 -0.05
N ALA A 189 17.80 2.82 1.00
CA ALA A 189 18.72 1.70 0.86
C ALA A 189 18.05 0.53 0.11
N ASP A 190 16.79 0.25 0.42
CA ASP A 190 16.03 -0.83 -0.20
C ASP A 190 15.74 -0.55 -1.69
N ILE A 191 15.35 0.69 -2.03
CA ILE A 191 15.19 1.10 -3.43
C ILE A 191 16.50 0.92 -4.21
N ARG A 192 17.63 1.27 -3.60
CA ARG A 192 18.96 1.06 -4.21
C ARG A 192 19.28 -0.42 -4.36
N ASN A 193 18.98 -1.26 -3.35
CA ASN A 193 19.22 -2.70 -3.39
C ASN A 193 18.42 -3.36 -4.54
N MET A 194 17.12 -3.07 -4.63
CA MET A 194 16.28 -3.55 -5.73
C MET A 194 16.82 -3.15 -7.12
N ARG A 195 17.45 -1.96 -7.23
CA ARG A 195 18.08 -1.50 -8.47
C ARG A 195 19.38 -2.26 -8.76
N LEU A 196 20.20 -2.55 -7.76
CA LEU A 196 21.44 -3.33 -7.91
C LEU A 196 21.14 -4.75 -8.35
N GLU A 197 20.07 -5.35 -7.84
CA GLU A 197 19.57 -6.66 -8.26
C GLU A 197 18.86 -6.64 -9.62
N GLN A 198 18.84 -5.49 -10.30
CA GLN A 198 18.25 -5.29 -11.63
C GLN A 198 16.78 -5.68 -11.73
N LEU A 199 16.03 -5.60 -10.62
CA LEU A 199 14.62 -5.92 -10.62
C LEU A 199 13.83 -4.94 -11.50
N PRO A 200 12.94 -5.43 -12.40
CA PRO A 200 12.15 -4.54 -13.25
C PRO A 200 11.29 -3.58 -12.43
N VAL A 201 11.20 -2.32 -12.83
CA VAL A 201 10.35 -1.32 -12.16
C VAL A 201 8.89 -1.51 -12.55
N ASP A 202 8.65 -1.73 -13.86
CA ASP A 202 7.32 -2.04 -14.39
C ASP A 202 7.43 -2.89 -15.66
N VAL A 203 6.28 -3.42 -16.12
CA VAL A 203 6.16 -4.18 -17.37
C VAL A 203 6.20 -3.23 -18.56
N LYS A 204 6.88 -3.63 -19.62
CA LYS A 204 6.84 -2.98 -20.93
C LYS A 204 5.88 -3.73 -21.85
N PHE A 205 5.05 -2.99 -22.57
CA PHE A 205 4.24 -3.52 -23.64
C PHE A 205 4.97 -3.31 -24.98
N GLU A 206 5.27 -4.39 -25.67
CA GLU A 206 5.78 -4.34 -27.03
C GLU A 206 4.69 -4.83 -27.98
N PHE A 207 4.24 -3.95 -28.86
CA PHE A 207 3.28 -4.32 -29.92
C PHE A 207 4.08 -4.77 -31.14
N VAL A 208 3.99 -6.05 -31.47
CA VAL A 208 4.54 -6.60 -32.70
C VAL A 208 3.43 -6.49 -33.76
N TRP A 209 3.66 -5.66 -34.77
CA TRP A 209 2.76 -5.48 -35.94
C TRP A 209 3.11 -6.45 -37.04
#